data_1e8b31d9b38419707350a7be4c93a2ae
#
_entry.id   1e8b31d9b38419707350a7be4c93a2ae
#
_cell.length_a   1.000
_cell.length_b   1.000
_cell.length_c   1.000
_cell.angle_alpha   90.00
_cell.angle_beta   90.00
_cell.angle_gamma   90.00
#
_symmetry.space_group_name_H-M   'P 1'
#
loop_
_entity.id
_entity.type
_entity.pdbx_description
1 polymer ?
#
loop_
_entity_poly.entity_id
_entity_poly.type
_entity_poly.pdbx_seq_one_letter_code
_entity_poly.pdbx_strand_id
1 'polypeptide(L)'
;MTDRREFKAEVVGVDMLSDLAVLKIDGEDLPSLEMGSSDELKVGDWVVAIGSPFSFDFSVTAGIVSAKGRSIQNQNIGGYVPFIQTDVAINPGNSGGPLFNLEGEVVGINSQIYSRSGGYQGVSFSIPIDVAIEVADQIISCLLYTSPSPR
;
A
#
# COMPACT_ATOMS: atom_id res chain seq x y z
N MET A 1 -4.98 -3.19 -16.02
CA MET A 1 -3.63 -3.09 -16.61
C MET A 1 -3.67 -2.18 -17.84
N THR A 2 -2.54 -1.60 -18.25
CA THR A 2 -2.47 -0.72 -19.43
C THR A 2 -2.85 -1.42 -20.72
N ASP A 3 -2.71 -2.74 -20.78
CA ASP A 3 -3.08 -3.62 -21.89
C ASP A 3 -4.54 -4.09 -21.87
N ARG A 4 -5.36 -3.53 -20.96
CA ARG A 4 -6.79 -3.86 -20.77
C ARG A 4 -7.09 -5.31 -20.39
N ARG A 5 -6.09 -6.11 -19.98
CA ARG A 5 -6.34 -7.44 -19.44
C ARG A 5 -7.08 -7.34 -18.11
N GLU A 6 -8.06 -8.19 -17.92
CA GLU A 6 -8.84 -8.34 -16.68
C GLU A 6 -8.60 -9.74 -16.11
N PHE A 7 -8.40 -9.82 -14.81
CA PHE A 7 -8.18 -11.08 -14.10
C PHE A 7 -9.15 -11.18 -12.94
N LYS A 8 -9.67 -12.38 -12.72
CA LYS A 8 -10.42 -12.69 -11.51
C LYS A 8 -9.42 -12.80 -10.37
N ALA A 9 -9.62 -12.01 -9.31
CA ALA A 9 -8.81 -12.08 -8.11
C ALA A 9 -9.51 -12.96 -7.06
N GLU A 10 -8.71 -13.76 -6.34
CA GLU A 10 -9.13 -14.50 -5.15
C GLU A 10 -8.49 -13.84 -3.92
N VAL A 11 -9.30 -13.64 -2.87
CA VAL A 11 -8.79 -13.12 -1.60
C VAL A 11 -8.08 -14.26 -0.87
N VAL A 12 -6.76 -14.16 -0.73
CA VAL A 12 -5.92 -15.10 0.01
C VAL A 12 -6.12 -14.91 1.51
N GLY A 13 -6.13 -13.68 1.97
CA GLY A 13 -6.42 -13.32 3.35
C GLY A 13 -6.42 -11.81 3.56
N VAL A 14 -6.89 -11.41 4.73
CA VAL A 14 -7.03 -10.00 5.14
C VAL A 14 -6.51 -9.84 6.55
N ASP A 15 -5.72 -8.81 6.79
CA ASP A 15 -5.37 -8.35 8.13
C ASP A 15 -6.03 -6.99 8.40
N MET A 16 -7.05 -7.00 9.24
CA MET A 16 -7.82 -5.80 9.61
C MET A 16 -7.03 -4.81 10.47
N LEU A 17 -5.97 -5.27 11.14
CA LEU A 17 -5.17 -4.42 12.01
C LEU A 17 -4.20 -3.54 11.22
N SER A 18 -3.70 -4.04 10.11
CA SER A 18 -2.80 -3.31 9.21
C SER A 18 -3.51 -2.71 8.00
N ASP A 19 -4.80 -3.00 7.79
CA ASP A 19 -5.58 -2.58 6.60
C ASP A 19 -5.00 -3.16 5.30
N LEU A 20 -4.54 -4.41 5.35
CA LEU A 20 -3.93 -5.11 4.22
C LEU A 20 -4.73 -6.33 3.80
N ALA A 21 -4.76 -6.58 2.50
CA ALA A 21 -5.30 -7.80 1.90
C ALA A 21 -4.31 -8.37 0.88
N VAL A 22 -4.19 -9.69 0.87
CA VAL A 22 -3.44 -10.42 -0.16
C VAL A 22 -4.42 -11.00 -1.16
N LEU A 23 -4.21 -10.68 -2.43
CA LEU A 23 -5.00 -11.16 -3.55
C LEU A 23 -4.16 -12.03 -4.46
N LYS A 24 -4.73 -13.14 -4.93
CA LYS A 24 -4.13 -14.02 -5.93
C LYS A 24 -4.86 -13.84 -7.25
N ILE A 25 -4.10 -13.70 -8.33
CA ILE A 25 -4.60 -13.74 -9.70
C ILE A 25 -3.87 -14.82 -10.49
N ASP A 26 -4.57 -15.46 -11.42
CA ASP A 26 -3.96 -16.39 -12.37
C ASP A 26 -3.63 -15.63 -13.65
N GLY A 27 -2.36 -15.45 -13.93
CA GLY A 27 -1.89 -14.74 -15.12
C GLY A 27 -0.43 -15.09 -15.41
N GLU A 28 -0.11 -15.13 -16.70
CA GLU A 28 1.25 -15.32 -17.18
C GLU A 28 1.83 -13.98 -17.65
N ASP A 29 3.15 -13.84 -17.57
CA ASP A 29 3.89 -12.66 -18.03
C ASP A 29 3.36 -11.34 -17.45
N LEU A 30 3.06 -11.34 -16.15
CA LEU A 30 2.63 -10.14 -15.45
C LEU A 30 3.84 -9.31 -15.01
N PRO A 31 3.84 -7.99 -15.30
CA PRO A 31 4.88 -7.12 -14.78
C PRO A 31 4.76 -7.04 -13.25
N SER A 32 5.88 -7.17 -12.56
CA SER A 32 6.00 -6.96 -11.12
C SER A 32 6.74 -5.66 -10.83
N LEU A 33 6.46 -5.07 -9.66
CA LEU A 33 7.21 -3.94 -9.14
C LEU A 33 8.33 -4.44 -8.24
N GLU A 34 9.45 -3.73 -8.24
CA GLU A 34 10.53 -3.96 -7.30
C GLU A 34 10.17 -3.38 -5.94
N MET A 35 10.44 -4.15 -4.87
CA MET A 35 10.24 -3.73 -3.50
C MET A 35 11.53 -3.11 -2.97
N GLY A 36 11.44 -1.86 -2.53
CA GLY A 36 12.52 -1.18 -1.83
C GLY A 36 12.47 -1.43 -0.32
N SER A 37 13.11 -0.55 0.46
CA SER A 37 13.07 -0.57 1.92
C SER A 37 12.47 0.72 2.45
N SER A 38 11.43 0.60 3.25
CA SER A 38 10.86 1.74 3.98
C SER A 38 11.75 2.20 5.12
N ASP A 39 12.64 1.34 5.63
CA ASP A 39 13.57 1.68 6.70
C ASP A 39 14.65 2.66 6.24
N GLU A 40 15.07 2.57 4.98
CA GLU A 40 16.09 3.45 4.39
C GLU A 40 15.57 4.85 4.07
N LEU A 41 14.24 5.05 3.95
CA LEU A 41 13.64 6.37 3.74
C LEU A 41 14.00 7.34 4.87
N LYS A 42 14.27 8.58 4.50
CA LYS A 42 14.52 9.69 5.41
C LYS A 42 13.47 10.77 5.25
N VAL A 43 13.22 11.50 6.32
CA VAL A 43 12.39 12.72 6.26
C VAL A 43 13.02 13.69 5.27
N GLY A 44 12.22 14.17 4.32
CA GLY A 44 12.67 15.04 3.23
C GLY A 44 12.92 14.31 1.90
N ASP A 45 12.97 12.97 1.88
CA ASP A 45 13.11 12.22 0.63
C ASP A 45 11.87 12.38 -0.24
N TRP A 46 12.09 12.52 -1.54
CA TRP A 46 11.02 12.56 -2.52
C TRP A 46 10.38 11.20 -2.71
N VAL A 47 9.06 11.21 -2.77
CA VAL A 47 8.24 10.02 -3.02
C VAL A 47 7.11 10.32 -4.00
N VAL A 48 6.68 9.30 -4.71
CA VAL A 48 5.69 9.38 -5.79
C VAL A 48 4.59 8.36 -5.55
N ALA A 49 3.34 8.79 -5.64
CA ALA A 49 2.19 7.88 -5.65
C ALA A 49 1.59 7.79 -7.05
N ILE A 50 1.24 6.58 -7.44
CA ILE A 50 0.54 6.31 -8.70
C ILE A 50 -0.78 5.63 -8.38
N GLY A 51 -1.87 6.10 -8.98
CA GLY A 51 -3.19 5.55 -8.76
C GLY A 51 -4.19 6.03 -9.80
N SER A 52 -5.47 5.77 -9.54
CA SER A 52 -6.59 6.17 -10.41
C SER A 52 -7.62 6.96 -9.59
N PRO A 53 -7.25 8.16 -9.08
CA PRO A 53 -8.15 8.96 -8.26
C PRO A 53 -9.36 9.40 -9.08
N PHE A 54 -10.55 9.33 -8.47
CA PHE A 54 -11.81 9.71 -9.10
C PHE A 54 -12.11 9.02 -10.44
N SER A 55 -11.56 7.80 -10.64
CA SER A 55 -11.66 7.05 -11.90
C SER A 55 -10.96 7.72 -13.10
N PHE A 56 -10.07 8.68 -12.85
CA PHE A 56 -9.15 9.17 -13.89
C PHE A 56 -8.04 8.14 -14.11
N ASP A 57 -7.78 7.80 -15.38
CA ASP A 57 -6.73 6.86 -15.73
C ASP A 57 -5.35 7.43 -15.32
N PHE A 58 -4.61 6.63 -14.53
CA PHE A 58 -3.20 6.81 -14.20
C PHE A 58 -2.77 8.22 -13.82
N SER A 59 -3.14 8.64 -12.62
CA SER A 59 -2.66 9.89 -12.04
C SER A 59 -1.40 9.66 -11.21
N VAL A 60 -0.44 10.57 -11.36
CA VAL A 60 0.81 10.59 -10.61
C VAL A 60 0.81 11.81 -9.70
N THR A 61 1.08 11.62 -8.42
CA THR A 61 1.30 12.69 -7.45
C THR A 61 2.64 12.52 -6.76
N ALA A 62 3.31 13.62 -6.43
CA ALA A 62 4.63 13.60 -5.80
C ALA A 62 4.64 14.50 -4.58
N GLY A 63 5.52 14.20 -3.65
CA GLY A 63 5.76 14.95 -2.43
C GLY A 63 6.97 14.42 -1.70
N ILE A 64 7.07 14.69 -0.41
CA ILE A 64 8.18 14.24 0.44
C ILE A 64 7.69 13.41 1.62
N VAL A 65 8.59 12.63 2.18
CA VAL A 65 8.41 12.02 3.50
C VAL A 65 8.42 13.12 4.55
N SER A 66 7.28 13.34 5.20
CA SER A 66 7.12 14.38 6.24
C SER A 66 7.49 13.86 7.63
N ALA A 67 7.23 12.57 7.90
CA ALA A 67 7.58 11.88 9.14
C ALA A 67 7.54 10.36 8.95
N LYS A 68 8.15 9.62 9.87
CA LYS A 68 8.09 8.15 9.95
C LYS A 68 7.58 7.70 11.31
N GLY A 69 7.05 6.48 11.38
CA GLY A 69 6.63 5.87 12.63
C GLY A 69 5.39 6.53 13.26
N ARG A 70 4.51 7.12 12.46
CA ARG A 70 3.28 7.75 12.95
C ARG A 70 2.25 6.71 13.33
N SER A 71 1.79 6.73 14.57
CA SER A 71 0.60 6.00 15.00
C SER A 71 -0.63 6.87 14.83
N ILE A 72 -1.63 6.36 14.12
CA ILE A 72 -2.90 7.02 13.92
C ILE A 72 -3.91 6.36 14.84
N GLN A 73 -4.47 7.11 15.79
CA GLN A 73 -5.58 6.65 16.61
C GLN A 73 -6.86 6.66 15.77
N ASN A 74 -7.03 5.62 14.96
CA ASN A 74 -8.30 5.38 14.29
C ASN A 74 -8.97 4.17 14.96
N GLN A 75 -10.28 4.29 15.24
CA GLN A 75 -11.03 3.27 15.99
C GLN A 75 -11.08 1.90 15.30
N ASN A 76 -10.69 1.82 14.02
CA ASN A 76 -10.80 0.61 13.21
C ASN A 76 -9.45 0.03 12.78
N ILE A 77 -8.36 0.80 12.85
CA ILE A 77 -7.01 0.34 12.53
C ILE A 77 -6.24 0.41 13.85
N GLY A 78 -5.88 -0.76 14.38
CA GLY A 78 -5.12 -0.83 15.63
C GLY A 78 -3.83 -0.01 15.52
N GLY A 79 -3.42 0.67 16.60
CA GLY A 79 -2.23 1.53 16.64
C GLY A 79 -0.88 0.80 16.42
N TYR A 80 -0.88 -0.23 15.59
CA TYR A 80 0.26 -1.12 15.32
C TYR A 80 1.07 -0.73 14.09
N VAL A 81 0.46 -0.05 13.11
CA VAL A 81 1.18 0.33 11.88
C VAL A 81 1.98 1.62 12.11
N PRO A 82 3.31 1.58 11.94
CA PRO A 82 4.16 2.77 12.03
C PRO A 82 4.15 3.54 10.71
N PHE A 83 3.06 4.22 10.38
CA PHE A 83 2.85 4.86 9.09
C PHE A 83 3.98 5.81 8.67
N ILE A 84 4.23 5.83 7.36
CA ILE A 84 4.97 6.89 6.69
C ILE A 84 3.99 8.03 6.44
N GLN A 85 4.27 9.21 6.98
CA GLN A 85 3.53 10.44 6.69
C GLN A 85 4.19 11.14 5.51
N THR A 86 3.37 11.57 4.54
CA THR A 86 3.83 12.35 3.37
C THR A 86 2.90 13.52 3.10
N ASP A 87 3.33 14.44 2.25
CA ASP A 87 2.48 15.48 1.66
C ASP A 87 2.08 15.16 0.20
N VAL A 88 2.26 13.91 -0.21
CA VAL A 88 1.74 13.41 -1.49
C VAL A 88 0.22 13.48 -1.49
N ALA A 89 -0.36 14.05 -2.54
CA ALA A 89 -1.81 14.17 -2.67
C ALA A 89 -2.46 12.79 -2.90
N ILE A 90 -3.10 12.26 -1.88
CA ILE A 90 -3.87 11.02 -1.92
C ILE A 90 -5.35 11.36 -1.87
N ASN A 91 -6.11 10.78 -2.78
CA ASN A 91 -7.57 10.91 -2.87
C ASN A 91 -8.18 9.52 -3.11
N PRO A 92 -9.51 9.36 -2.96
CA PRO A 92 -10.18 8.10 -3.27
C PRO A 92 -9.80 7.56 -4.65
N GLY A 93 -9.28 6.34 -4.71
CA GLY A 93 -8.72 5.71 -5.92
C GLY A 93 -7.20 5.55 -5.92
N ASN A 94 -6.47 6.25 -5.03
CA ASN A 94 -5.04 6.03 -4.81
C ASN A 94 -4.77 5.05 -3.65
N SER A 95 -5.72 4.85 -2.74
CA SER A 95 -5.58 3.91 -1.62
C SER A 95 -5.41 2.48 -2.14
N GLY A 96 -4.46 1.74 -1.57
CA GLY A 96 -4.01 0.43 -2.04
C GLY A 96 -2.97 0.49 -3.16
N GLY A 97 -2.74 1.67 -3.75
CA GLY A 97 -1.69 1.89 -4.74
C GLY A 97 -0.31 2.07 -4.11
N PRO A 98 0.76 1.93 -4.92
CA PRO A 98 2.14 2.01 -4.43
C PRO A 98 2.57 3.45 -4.16
N LEU A 99 3.43 3.60 -3.15
CA LEU A 99 4.30 4.74 -2.92
C LEU A 99 5.70 4.36 -3.35
N PHE A 100 6.29 5.11 -4.27
CA PHE A 100 7.62 4.86 -4.83
C PHE A 100 8.66 5.83 -4.28
N ASN A 101 9.91 5.36 -4.21
CA ASN A 101 11.10 6.23 -4.15
C ASN A 101 11.48 6.75 -5.56
N LEU A 102 12.56 7.51 -5.67
CA LEU A 102 13.03 8.03 -6.96
C LEU A 102 13.75 6.97 -7.82
N GLU A 103 14.13 5.85 -7.25
CA GLU A 103 14.70 4.68 -7.92
C GLU A 103 13.61 3.82 -8.60
N GLY A 104 12.32 4.10 -8.32
CA GLY A 104 11.19 3.38 -8.88
C GLY A 104 10.82 2.12 -8.08
N GLU A 105 11.33 1.99 -6.87
CA GLU A 105 11.02 0.89 -5.96
C GLU A 105 9.84 1.25 -5.07
N VAL A 106 9.00 0.26 -4.74
CA VAL A 106 7.88 0.44 -3.82
C VAL A 106 8.40 0.51 -2.39
N VAL A 107 8.13 1.61 -1.71
CA VAL A 107 8.52 1.86 -0.32
C VAL A 107 7.34 1.94 0.64
N GLY A 108 6.11 1.92 0.11
CA GLY A 108 4.90 1.91 0.92
C GLY A 108 3.65 1.63 0.11
N ILE A 109 2.54 1.39 0.81
CA ILE A 109 1.20 1.24 0.25
C ILE A 109 0.35 2.40 0.76
N ASN A 110 -0.21 3.19 -0.15
CA ASN A 110 -1.07 4.32 0.21
C ASN A 110 -2.33 3.80 0.91
N SER A 111 -2.64 4.33 2.08
CA SER A 111 -3.78 3.86 2.89
C SER A 111 -4.80 4.97 3.10
N GLN A 112 -4.43 6.03 3.81
CA GLN A 112 -5.40 7.02 4.25
C GLN A 112 -4.84 8.44 4.31
N ILE A 113 -5.73 9.41 4.50
CA ILE A 113 -5.39 10.81 4.70
C ILE A 113 -5.89 11.29 6.06
N TYR A 114 -5.24 12.31 6.60
CA TYR A 114 -5.85 13.11 7.66
C TYR A 114 -6.73 14.18 7.01
N SER A 115 -8.03 14.11 7.27
CA SER A 115 -8.97 15.05 6.66
C SER A 115 -10.15 15.34 7.58
N ARG A 116 -10.60 16.60 7.61
CA ARG A 116 -11.83 17.01 8.27
C ARG A 116 -13.00 17.13 7.29
N SER A 117 -12.72 17.28 6.02
CA SER A 117 -13.71 17.47 4.94
C SER A 117 -13.88 16.27 4.03
N GLY A 118 -13.06 15.21 4.20
CA GLY A 118 -13.01 14.04 3.34
C GLY A 118 -12.06 14.15 2.15
N GLY A 119 -11.55 15.34 1.82
CA GLY A 119 -10.57 15.55 0.78
C GLY A 119 -9.15 15.72 1.35
N TYR A 120 -8.14 15.59 0.50
CA TYR A 120 -6.74 15.79 0.85
C TYR A 120 -6.47 17.20 1.41
N GLN A 121 -5.78 17.27 2.54
CA GLN A 121 -5.45 18.52 3.27
C GLN A 121 -3.96 18.62 3.64
N GLY A 122 -3.07 18.06 2.81
CA GLY A 122 -1.62 18.16 3.00
C GLY A 122 -1.01 17.06 3.87
N VAL A 123 -1.79 16.07 4.32
CA VAL A 123 -1.29 14.97 5.16
C VAL A 123 -1.85 13.65 4.66
N SER A 124 -0.96 12.77 4.25
CA SER A 124 -1.26 11.40 3.80
C SER A 124 -0.42 10.39 4.58
N PHE A 125 -0.92 9.16 4.64
CA PHE A 125 -0.30 8.05 5.34
C PHE A 125 -0.21 6.83 4.44
N SER A 126 0.98 6.23 4.44
CA SER A 126 1.24 4.98 3.73
C SER A 126 1.77 3.93 4.70
N ILE A 127 1.34 2.69 4.51
CA ILE A 127 1.85 1.53 5.24
C ILE A 127 3.27 1.27 4.73
N PRO A 128 4.28 1.17 5.60
CA PRO A 128 5.64 0.84 5.19
C PRO A 128 5.70 -0.48 4.43
N ILE A 129 6.51 -0.55 3.37
CA ILE A 129 6.57 -1.78 2.54
C ILE A 129 7.12 -2.96 3.32
N ASP A 130 8.08 -2.76 4.24
CA ASP A 130 8.64 -3.82 5.07
C ASP A 130 7.56 -4.46 5.95
N VAL A 131 6.64 -3.65 6.53
CA VAL A 131 5.48 -4.13 7.28
C VAL A 131 4.50 -4.88 6.37
N ALA A 132 4.25 -4.37 5.17
CA ALA A 132 3.33 -4.99 4.23
C ALA A 132 3.82 -6.37 3.77
N ILE A 133 5.11 -6.52 3.52
CA ILE A 133 5.74 -7.80 3.16
C ILE A 133 5.60 -8.79 4.33
N GLU A 134 5.93 -8.38 5.56
CA GLU A 134 5.82 -9.25 6.74
C GLU A 134 4.39 -9.76 6.95
N VAL A 135 3.40 -8.88 6.86
CA VAL A 135 1.98 -9.25 6.98
C VAL A 135 1.55 -10.18 5.85
N ALA A 136 1.96 -9.90 4.61
CA ALA A 136 1.63 -10.73 3.46
C ALA A 136 2.22 -12.14 3.61
N ASP A 137 3.47 -12.26 4.05
CA ASP A 137 4.13 -13.54 4.29
C ASP A 137 3.43 -14.34 5.40
N GLN A 138 2.98 -13.68 6.46
CA GLN A 138 2.19 -14.33 7.51
C GLN A 138 0.85 -14.85 6.98
N ILE A 139 0.12 -14.05 6.20
CA ILE A 139 -1.14 -14.46 5.58
C ILE A 139 -0.92 -15.67 4.68
N ILE A 140 0.07 -15.65 3.81
CA ILE A 140 0.39 -16.74 2.87
C ILE A 140 0.79 -18.01 3.64
N SER A 141 1.65 -17.88 4.65
CA SER A 141 2.14 -19.00 5.46
C SER A 141 1.04 -19.64 6.29
N CYS A 142 0.12 -18.88 6.88
CA CYS A 142 -1.02 -19.41 7.62
C CYS A 142 -1.95 -20.25 6.73
N LEU A 143 -2.14 -19.89 5.48
CA LEU A 143 -2.96 -20.67 4.54
C LEU A 143 -2.32 -21.98 4.14
N LEU A 144 -0.99 -22.03 4.02
CA LEU A 144 -0.27 -23.28 3.77
C LEU A 144 -0.43 -24.27 4.94
N TYR A 145 -0.63 -23.77 6.16
CA TYR A 145 -0.83 -24.61 7.35
C TYR A 145 -2.28 -25.10 7.52
N THR A 146 -3.26 -24.40 6.97
CA THR A 146 -4.69 -24.72 7.06
C THR A 146 -5.22 -25.50 5.86
N SER A 147 -4.44 -25.64 4.79
CA SER A 147 -4.81 -26.43 3.62
C SER A 147 -4.64 -27.92 3.95
N PRO A 148 -5.71 -28.75 3.94
CA PRO A 148 -5.55 -30.18 4.17
C PRO A 148 -4.70 -30.76 3.05
N SER A 149 -3.60 -31.44 3.43
CA SER A 149 -2.77 -32.21 2.51
C SER A 149 -3.66 -33.15 1.70
N PRO A 150 -3.61 -33.13 0.36
CA PRO A 150 -4.33 -34.12 -0.43
C PRO A 150 -3.82 -35.51 -0.10
N ARG A 151 -4.74 -36.37 0.36
CA ARG A 151 -4.49 -37.81 0.55
C ARG A 151 -4.53 -38.53 -0.79
#